data_a27085d997d8fd56873bffbc899cac80
#
_entry.id   a27085d997d8fd56873bffbc899cac80
#
_cell.length_a   1.000
_cell.length_b   1.000
_cell.length_c   1.000
_cell.angle_alpha   90.00
_cell.angle_beta   90.00
_cell.angle_gamma   90.00
#
_symmetry.space_group_name_H-M   'P 1'
#
loop_
_entity.id
_entity.type
_entity.pdbx_description
1 polymer ?
#
loop_
_entity_poly.entity_id
_entity_poly.type
_entity_poly.pdbx_seq_one_letter_code
_entity_poly.pdbx_strand_id
1 'polypeptide(L)'
;VKPVGMDNNRIFRRVGVILALFLLTISIGVPLLLIFWQSVYPDGQWDWMAPIRTITGHHLSGVLLNSVWLGICVVAVTTLLALPLAWMMAKTRMGEHRWVDVILMIPFMTPPYIGSMGWILFMQKGGYLQQWVPSSAGWSELFFSFWGMVLIMSLHLFPFLYLLLRDALIRIGGNLEEAGAVHGARAGYRFRRIILPLLLSSYGMGIMLVFVKTIAEFGTPATFGRKIGFYVMTSEIHKYISSWPIDFGKATSLASVLLSVCLVMWYMQSAMSRKFTYRLVGGKGQRSKRYSLRGGAGWLCGAYLAILLILSIGIPYFSIIAASTMKLRGSGIAFDNLTLDHYKELLSWGSVSMKAIGNSLGLSLAASTVAVIIGTGFALAIGRSSSFMQRVIDLFSLLPNTVPGIVMVVGLILFWNSPWMPVTLYNTYGMVVLTYVVLFLPYTVQYVKSSFTQIDGTLFQAGQVFGGKPLYILRRILIPLILPGMLAGWMMTFTIATRELVGSLLILPPSMQTSATYIFAQFEQGQVSLGMAMAVVTVGMTVLMLLGIELLNSKRKWNAS
;
A
#
# COMPACT_ATOMS: atom_id res chain seq x y z
N VAL A 1 41.73 30.69 -11.46
CA VAL A 1 41.99 29.79 -10.31
C VAL A 1 40.66 29.09 -10.03
N LYS A 2 40.53 27.80 -10.40
CA LYS A 2 39.37 26.98 -10.02
C LYS A 2 39.38 26.84 -8.51
N PRO A 3 38.28 27.11 -7.78
CA PRO A 3 38.26 26.92 -6.34
C PRO A 3 38.41 25.42 -6.01
N VAL A 4 39.41 25.09 -5.23
CA VAL A 4 39.82 23.75 -4.81
C VAL A 4 38.69 22.93 -4.14
N GLY A 5 37.56 23.56 -3.77
CA GLY A 5 36.40 22.89 -3.16
C GLY A 5 35.40 22.25 -4.13
N MET A 6 35.46 22.52 -5.45
CA MET A 6 34.49 22.01 -6.41
C MET A 6 34.69 20.53 -6.78
N ASP A 7 35.93 20.04 -6.75
CA ASP A 7 36.23 18.65 -7.13
C ASP A 7 35.84 17.63 -6.05
N ASN A 8 36.06 17.96 -4.77
CA ASN A 8 35.67 17.07 -3.66
C ASN A 8 34.13 16.86 -3.58
N ASN A 9 33.32 17.86 -3.90
CA ASN A 9 31.87 17.73 -3.94
C ASN A 9 31.39 16.85 -5.11
N ARG A 10 32.09 16.85 -6.23
CA ARG A 10 31.79 16.00 -7.39
C ARG A 10 32.14 14.54 -7.11
N ILE A 11 33.27 14.28 -6.44
CA ILE A 11 33.72 12.92 -6.07
C ILE A 11 32.75 12.33 -5.04
N PHE A 12 32.44 13.05 -3.96
CA PHE A 12 31.49 12.59 -2.93
C PHE A 12 30.11 12.26 -3.49
N ARG A 13 29.61 13.10 -4.40
CA ARG A 13 28.36 12.87 -5.09
C ARG A 13 28.40 11.65 -6.03
N ARG A 14 29.52 11.46 -6.78
CA ARG A 14 29.70 10.28 -7.65
C ARG A 14 29.74 8.99 -6.83
N VAL A 15 30.48 8.96 -5.75
CA VAL A 15 30.56 7.82 -4.83
C VAL A 15 29.18 7.50 -4.25
N GLY A 16 28.43 8.50 -3.80
CA GLY A 16 27.06 8.29 -3.30
C GLY A 16 26.10 7.71 -4.34
N VAL A 17 26.19 8.18 -5.60
CA VAL A 17 25.39 7.65 -6.73
C VAL A 17 25.77 6.20 -7.05
N ILE A 18 27.08 5.88 -7.09
CA ILE A 18 27.57 4.52 -7.37
C ILE A 18 27.13 3.56 -6.26
N LEU A 19 27.30 3.96 -4.99
CA LEU A 19 26.87 3.16 -3.85
C LEU A 19 25.35 2.93 -3.86
N ALA A 20 24.56 3.96 -4.16
CA ALA A 20 23.11 3.85 -4.26
C ALA A 20 22.70 2.87 -5.38
N LEU A 21 23.31 2.98 -6.56
CA LEU A 21 23.07 2.05 -7.68
C LEU A 21 23.45 0.63 -7.31
N PHE A 22 24.60 0.44 -6.67
CA PHE A 22 25.07 -0.88 -6.24
C PHE A 22 24.09 -1.53 -5.24
N LEU A 23 23.68 -0.80 -4.21
CA LEU A 23 22.75 -1.29 -3.20
C LEU A 23 21.37 -1.61 -3.81
N LEU A 24 20.84 -0.74 -4.69
CA LEU A 24 19.56 -0.98 -5.37
C LEU A 24 19.62 -2.16 -6.32
N THR A 25 20.74 -2.31 -7.05
CA THR A 25 20.92 -3.44 -7.96
C THR A 25 20.95 -4.75 -7.19
N ILE A 26 21.69 -4.82 -6.10
CA ILE A 26 21.80 -6.05 -5.29
C ILE A 26 20.49 -6.35 -4.55
N SER A 27 19.85 -5.33 -3.94
CA SER A 27 18.68 -5.58 -3.09
C SER A 27 17.36 -5.73 -3.86
N ILE A 28 17.27 -5.18 -5.07
CA ILE A 28 16.03 -5.18 -5.87
C ILE A 28 16.29 -5.81 -7.25
N GLY A 29 17.30 -5.34 -7.97
CA GLY A 29 17.54 -5.75 -9.35
C GLY A 29 17.87 -7.23 -9.48
N VAL A 30 18.87 -7.71 -8.74
CA VAL A 30 19.31 -9.11 -8.80
C VAL A 30 18.20 -10.08 -8.33
N PRO A 31 17.50 -9.86 -7.19
CA PRO A 31 16.36 -10.70 -6.81
C PRO A 31 15.29 -10.82 -7.90
N LEU A 32 14.92 -9.72 -8.55
CA LEU A 32 13.92 -9.76 -9.63
C LEU A 32 14.44 -10.47 -10.89
N LEU A 33 15.72 -10.31 -11.23
CA LEU A 33 16.33 -11.04 -12.33
C LEU A 33 16.42 -12.54 -12.05
N LEU A 34 16.69 -12.94 -10.81
CA LEU A 34 16.71 -14.36 -10.41
C LEU A 34 15.35 -15.03 -10.57
N ILE A 35 14.25 -14.32 -10.41
CA ILE A 35 12.92 -14.88 -10.67
C ILE A 35 12.79 -15.25 -12.16
N PHE A 36 13.18 -14.37 -13.08
CA PHE A 36 13.18 -14.68 -14.52
C PHE A 36 14.17 -15.78 -14.86
N TRP A 37 15.36 -15.73 -14.27
CA TRP A 37 16.37 -16.78 -14.48
C TRP A 37 15.84 -18.15 -14.07
N GLN A 38 15.35 -18.28 -12.82
CA GLN A 38 14.83 -19.55 -12.31
C GLN A 38 13.58 -20.03 -13.06
N SER A 39 12.78 -19.10 -13.60
CA SER A 39 11.60 -19.47 -14.38
C SER A 39 11.93 -20.11 -15.75
N VAL A 40 13.08 -19.75 -16.34
CA VAL A 40 13.55 -20.30 -17.64
C VAL A 40 14.66 -21.34 -17.47
N TYR A 41 15.18 -21.53 -16.27
CA TYR A 41 16.20 -22.51 -15.93
C TYR A 41 15.75 -23.38 -14.73
N PRO A 42 14.56 -24.00 -14.81
CA PRO A 42 14.09 -24.91 -13.78
C PRO A 42 14.99 -26.16 -13.76
N ASP A 43 15.30 -26.64 -12.56
CA ASP A 43 16.01 -27.90 -12.33
C ASP A 43 17.36 -28.03 -13.06
N GLY A 44 18.03 -26.91 -13.38
CA GLY A 44 19.34 -26.92 -14.02
C GLY A 44 19.32 -27.15 -15.54
N GLN A 45 18.18 -27.08 -16.18
CA GLN A 45 18.02 -27.21 -17.63
C GLN A 45 17.37 -25.95 -18.24
N TRP A 46 17.92 -25.52 -19.40
CA TRP A 46 17.33 -24.37 -20.10
C TRP A 46 16.02 -24.73 -20.76
N ASP A 47 14.97 -24.07 -20.36
CA ASP A 47 13.64 -24.20 -20.93
C ASP A 47 12.93 -22.84 -21.03
N TRP A 48 13.15 -22.19 -22.15
CA TRP A 48 12.52 -20.88 -22.43
C TRP A 48 10.99 -20.92 -22.45
N MET A 49 10.41 -22.09 -22.68
CA MET A 49 8.97 -22.31 -22.72
C MET A 49 8.39 -22.72 -21.37
N ALA A 50 9.21 -22.97 -20.36
CA ALA A 50 8.75 -23.40 -19.04
C ALA A 50 7.71 -22.43 -18.42
N PRO A 51 7.91 -21.09 -18.40
CA PRO A 51 6.90 -20.18 -17.89
C PRO A 51 5.59 -20.26 -18.68
N ILE A 52 5.67 -20.34 -20.01
CA ILE A 52 4.51 -20.41 -20.90
C ILE A 52 3.76 -21.73 -20.69
N ARG A 53 4.47 -22.86 -20.70
CA ARG A 53 3.85 -24.18 -20.44
C ARG A 53 3.22 -24.25 -19.05
N THR A 54 3.89 -23.71 -18.06
CA THR A 54 3.34 -23.66 -16.70
C THR A 54 2.01 -22.91 -16.67
N ILE A 55 1.92 -21.77 -17.35
CA ILE A 55 0.72 -20.93 -17.35
C ILE A 55 -0.38 -21.50 -18.28
N THR A 56 -0.02 -22.12 -19.39
CA THR A 56 -1.00 -22.72 -20.32
C THR A 56 -1.58 -24.03 -19.80
N GLY A 57 -1.03 -24.61 -18.75
CA GLY A 57 -1.63 -25.76 -18.04
C GLY A 57 -3.03 -25.40 -17.54
N HIS A 58 -4.00 -26.34 -17.70
CA HIS A 58 -5.44 -26.11 -17.44
C HIS A 58 -5.74 -25.40 -16.10
N HIS A 59 -5.04 -25.71 -15.03
CA HIS A 59 -5.26 -25.09 -13.73
C HIS A 59 -4.71 -23.65 -13.67
N LEU A 60 -3.49 -23.41 -14.15
CA LEU A 60 -2.81 -22.12 -13.97
C LEU A 60 -3.25 -21.05 -14.98
N SER A 61 -3.75 -21.45 -16.15
CA SER A 61 -4.42 -20.52 -17.06
C SER A 61 -5.68 -19.92 -16.43
N GLY A 62 -6.45 -20.73 -15.70
CA GLY A 62 -7.59 -20.27 -14.92
C GLY A 62 -7.18 -19.26 -13.83
N VAL A 63 -6.09 -19.52 -13.12
CA VAL A 63 -5.57 -18.63 -12.06
C VAL A 63 -5.13 -17.27 -12.62
N LEU A 64 -4.47 -17.26 -13.79
CA LEU A 64 -4.12 -16.02 -14.48
C LEU A 64 -5.36 -15.22 -14.89
N LEU A 65 -6.31 -15.89 -15.56
CA LEU A 65 -7.58 -15.27 -15.98
C LEU A 65 -8.37 -14.74 -14.76
N ASN A 66 -8.44 -15.52 -13.69
CA ASN A 66 -9.07 -15.10 -12.44
C ASN A 66 -8.44 -13.82 -11.88
N SER A 67 -7.11 -13.72 -11.87
CA SER A 67 -6.39 -12.54 -11.37
C SER A 67 -6.69 -11.30 -12.21
N VAL A 68 -6.66 -11.44 -13.54
CA VAL A 68 -6.95 -10.33 -14.46
C VAL A 68 -8.43 -9.93 -14.37
N TRP A 69 -9.34 -10.90 -14.37
CA TRP A 69 -10.77 -10.66 -14.28
C TRP A 69 -11.16 -9.99 -12.96
N LEU A 70 -10.60 -10.47 -11.86
CA LEU A 70 -10.74 -9.83 -10.54
C LEU A 70 -10.27 -8.37 -10.61
N GLY A 71 -9.09 -8.12 -11.18
CA GLY A 71 -8.56 -6.77 -11.35
C GLY A 71 -9.49 -5.84 -12.12
N ILE A 72 -10.05 -6.30 -13.24
CA ILE A 72 -10.99 -5.53 -14.06
C ILE A 72 -12.28 -5.24 -13.28
N CYS A 73 -12.87 -6.24 -12.64
CA CYS A 73 -14.12 -6.07 -11.87
C CYS A 73 -13.94 -5.15 -10.66
N VAL A 74 -12.82 -5.29 -9.93
CA VAL A 74 -12.51 -4.40 -8.80
C VAL A 74 -12.30 -2.96 -9.28
N VAL A 75 -11.62 -2.73 -10.40
CA VAL A 75 -11.50 -1.39 -11.00
C VAL A 75 -12.86 -0.81 -11.34
N ALA A 76 -13.76 -1.59 -11.95
CA ALA A 76 -15.10 -1.13 -12.31
C ALA A 76 -15.91 -0.72 -11.07
N VAL A 77 -15.98 -1.59 -10.05
CA VAL A 77 -16.73 -1.31 -8.82
C VAL A 77 -16.09 -0.18 -8.04
N THR A 78 -14.76 -0.15 -7.93
CA THR A 78 -14.03 0.96 -7.30
C THR A 78 -14.32 2.29 -7.98
N THR A 79 -14.44 2.31 -9.31
CA THR A 79 -14.82 3.52 -10.07
C THR A 79 -16.22 3.98 -9.72
N LEU A 80 -17.18 3.04 -9.64
CA LEU A 80 -18.57 3.35 -9.25
C LEU A 80 -18.66 3.94 -7.85
N LEU A 81 -17.79 3.50 -6.93
CA LEU A 81 -17.72 4.05 -5.57
C LEU A 81 -16.94 5.37 -5.49
N ALA A 82 -15.82 5.48 -6.17
CA ALA A 82 -14.92 6.62 -6.00
C ALA A 82 -15.32 7.86 -6.79
N LEU A 83 -15.88 7.69 -7.99
CA LEU A 83 -16.18 8.83 -8.88
C LEU A 83 -17.29 9.75 -8.33
N PRO A 84 -18.46 9.25 -7.89
CA PRO A 84 -19.47 10.08 -7.26
C PRO A 84 -18.95 10.76 -5.99
N LEU A 85 -18.22 10.01 -5.15
CA LEU A 85 -17.64 10.53 -3.92
C LEU A 85 -16.64 11.66 -4.20
N ALA A 86 -15.74 11.48 -5.16
CA ALA A 86 -14.76 12.48 -5.54
C ALA A 86 -15.43 13.76 -6.06
N TRP A 87 -16.49 13.61 -6.85
CA TRP A 87 -17.28 14.75 -7.32
C TRP A 87 -17.96 15.49 -6.15
N MET A 88 -18.62 14.75 -5.25
CA MET A 88 -19.27 15.32 -4.06
C MET A 88 -18.27 16.10 -3.19
N MET A 89 -17.12 15.52 -2.88
CA MET A 89 -16.11 16.14 -2.02
C MET A 89 -15.35 17.28 -2.71
N ALA A 90 -15.20 17.26 -4.03
CA ALA A 90 -14.53 18.35 -4.77
C ALA A 90 -15.43 19.55 -5.03
N LYS A 91 -16.72 19.32 -5.34
CA LYS A 91 -17.61 20.35 -5.88
C LYS A 91 -18.67 20.84 -4.90
N THR A 92 -18.89 20.17 -3.76
CA THR A 92 -19.89 20.55 -2.77
C THR A 92 -19.29 21.00 -1.45
N ARG A 93 -20.10 21.64 -0.58
CA ARG A 93 -19.68 22.05 0.76
C ARG A 93 -19.30 20.88 1.67
N MET A 94 -19.68 19.65 1.36
CA MET A 94 -19.25 18.47 2.13
C MET A 94 -17.73 18.35 2.18
N GLY A 95 -17.01 18.73 1.12
CA GLY A 95 -15.54 18.74 1.09
C GLY A 95 -14.88 19.87 1.89
N GLU A 96 -15.63 20.70 2.63
CA GLU A 96 -15.07 21.66 3.57
C GLU A 96 -14.65 21.00 4.89
N HIS A 97 -15.26 19.85 5.19
CA HIS A 97 -15.02 19.08 6.39
C HIS A 97 -13.81 18.13 6.22
N ARG A 98 -12.64 18.58 6.62
CA ARG A 98 -11.39 17.79 6.51
C ARG A 98 -11.43 16.43 7.22
N TRP A 99 -12.20 16.31 8.29
CA TRP A 99 -12.35 15.06 9.02
C TRP A 99 -12.96 13.94 8.17
N VAL A 100 -13.82 14.28 7.18
CA VAL A 100 -14.41 13.30 6.25
C VAL A 100 -13.31 12.63 5.41
N ASP A 101 -12.32 13.41 4.93
CA ASP A 101 -11.19 12.86 4.19
C ASP A 101 -10.37 11.88 5.05
N VAL A 102 -10.17 12.20 6.32
CA VAL A 102 -9.42 11.33 7.25
C VAL A 102 -10.16 10.00 7.45
N ILE A 103 -11.47 10.05 7.70
CA ILE A 103 -12.27 8.83 7.88
C ILE A 103 -12.28 7.99 6.58
N LEU A 104 -12.42 8.61 5.42
CA LEU A 104 -12.38 7.91 4.14
C LEU A 104 -11.05 7.19 3.85
N MET A 105 -9.96 7.54 4.57
CA MET A 105 -8.68 6.86 4.44
C MET A 105 -8.54 5.63 5.37
N ILE A 106 -9.41 5.46 6.36
CA ILE A 106 -9.34 4.35 7.32
C ILE A 106 -9.31 2.98 6.64
N PRO A 107 -10.15 2.67 5.63
CA PRO A 107 -10.12 1.37 4.96
C PRO A 107 -8.75 1.04 4.36
N PHE A 108 -8.08 2.04 3.81
CA PHE A 108 -6.71 1.90 3.29
C PHE A 108 -5.67 1.65 4.39
N MET A 109 -5.87 2.23 5.57
CA MET A 109 -4.97 2.05 6.71
C MET A 109 -5.13 0.67 7.38
N THR A 110 -6.24 -0.02 7.13
CA THR A 110 -6.50 -1.37 7.63
C THR A 110 -5.81 -2.40 6.71
N PRO A 111 -5.10 -3.40 7.25
CA PRO A 111 -4.63 -4.51 6.42
C PRO A 111 -5.79 -5.21 5.69
N PRO A 112 -5.67 -5.50 4.37
CA PRO A 112 -6.76 -6.08 3.59
C PRO A 112 -7.32 -7.38 4.18
N TYR A 113 -6.44 -8.28 4.69
CA TYR A 113 -6.84 -9.54 5.30
C TYR A 113 -7.69 -9.35 6.57
N ILE A 114 -7.42 -8.33 7.39
CA ILE A 114 -8.22 -8.00 8.57
C ILE A 114 -9.62 -7.52 8.15
N GLY A 115 -9.68 -6.63 7.16
CA GLY A 115 -10.96 -6.16 6.62
C GLY A 115 -11.81 -7.31 6.05
N SER A 116 -11.19 -8.24 5.32
CA SER A 116 -11.88 -9.41 4.77
C SER A 116 -12.35 -10.38 5.86
N MET A 117 -11.54 -10.60 6.91
CA MET A 117 -11.93 -11.39 8.09
C MET A 117 -13.17 -10.78 8.78
N GLY A 118 -13.20 -9.44 8.94
CA GLY A 118 -14.37 -8.75 9.49
C GLY A 118 -15.64 -9.00 8.68
N TRP A 119 -15.57 -8.92 7.34
CA TRP A 119 -16.68 -9.25 6.46
C TRP A 119 -17.08 -10.73 6.52
N ILE A 120 -16.11 -11.65 6.59
CA ILE A 120 -16.37 -13.09 6.77
C ILE A 120 -17.17 -13.33 8.05
N LEU A 121 -16.76 -12.73 9.16
CA LEU A 121 -17.43 -12.87 10.46
C LEU A 121 -18.85 -12.31 10.44
N PHE A 122 -19.07 -11.23 9.69
CA PHE A 122 -20.40 -10.63 9.57
C PHE A 122 -21.36 -11.48 8.75
N MET A 123 -20.91 -11.99 7.60
CA MET A 123 -21.74 -12.60 6.57
C MET A 123 -21.81 -14.14 6.63
N GLN A 124 -20.91 -14.84 7.37
CA GLN A 124 -20.91 -16.31 7.42
C GLN A 124 -22.19 -16.86 8.04
N LYS A 125 -22.48 -18.15 7.77
CA LYS A 125 -23.60 -18.86 8.43
C LYS A 125 -23.43 -18.80 9.94
N GLY A 126 -24.48 -18.36 10.67
CA GLY A 126 -24.39 -18.03 12.10
C GLY A 126 -23.58 -16.75 12.42
N GLY A 127 -23.21 -15.95 11.41
CA GLY A 127 -22.54 -14.66 11.59
C GLY A 127 -23.45 -13.57 12.13
N TYR A 128 -22.90 -12.39 12.38
CA TYR A 128 -23.63 -11.30 13.05
C TYR A 128 -24.86 -10.84 12.30
N LEU A 129 -24.82 -10.80 10.95
CA LEU A 129 -26.01 -10.46 10.16
C LEU A 129 -27.14 -11.43 10.41
N GLN A 130 -26.88 -12.74 10.41
CA GLN A 130 -27.91 -13.75 10.60
C GLN A 130 -28.41 -13.79 12.05
N GLN A 131 -27.57 -13.45 13.03
CA GLN A 131 -28.00 -13.33 14.43
C GLN A 131 -29.00 -12.18 14.63
N TRP A 132 -28.86 -11.07 13.87
CA TRP A 132 -29.79 -9.93 13.91
C TRP A 132 -31.00 -10.13 13.01
N VAL A 133 -30.79 -10.73 11.83
CA VAL A 133 -31.84 -10.94 10.83
C VAL A 133 -31.81 -12.42 10.41
N PRO A 134 -32.51 -13.31 11.12
CA PRO A 134 -32.52 -14.76 10.82
C PRO A 134 -32.90 -15.12 9.39
N SER A 135 -33.75 -14.32 8.75
CA SER A 135 -34.15 -14.47 7.34
C SER A 135 -33.04 -14.19 6.34
N SER A 136 -31.88 -13.66 6.77
CA SER A 136 -30.74 -13.30 5.89
C SER A 136 -29.85 -14.50 5.49
N ALA A 137 -30.24 -15.74 5.79
CA ALA A 137 -29.43 -16.93 5.49
C ALA A 137 -29.02 -17.03 4.00
N GLY A 138 -29.93 -16.71 3.09
CA GLY A 138 -29.64 -16.68 1.64
C GLY A 138 -28.63 -15.63 1.22
N TRP A 139 -28.51 -14.53 1.96
CA TRP A 139 -27.54 -13.47 1.67
C TRP A 139 -26.09 -13.92 1.92
N SER A 140 -25.88 -14.83 2.86
CA SER A 140 -24.58 -15.47 3.10
C SER A 140 -24.08 -16.18 1.83
N GLU A 141 -24.92 -16.98 1.18
CA GLU A 141 -24.55 -17.73 -0.03
C GLU A 141 -24.24 -16.81 -1.21
N LEU A 142 -25.03 -15.74 -1.40
CA LEU A 142 -24.75 -14.71 -2.41
C LEU A 142 -23.45 -13.97 -2.13
N PHE A 143 -23.16 -13.67 -0.86
CA PHE A 143 -21.97 -12.94 -0.48
C PHE A 143 -20.70 -13.79 -0.62
N PHE A 144 -20.73 -15.07 -0.22
CA PHE A 144 -19.58 -15.98 -0.42
C PHE A 144 -19.45 -16.42 -1.88
N SER A 145 -19.21 -15.44 -2.74
CA SER A 145 -19.06 -15.55 -4.18
C SER A 145 -17.94 -14.66 -4.70
N PHE A 146 -17.61 -14.77 -5.97
CA PHE A 146 -16.69 -13.86 -6.65
C PHE A 146 -17.05 -12.37 -6.42
N TRP A 147 -18.33 -12.01 -6.49
CA TRP A 147 -18.78 -10.63 -6.32
C TRP A 147 -18.62 -10.10 -4.90
N GLY A 148 -18.74 -10.95 -3.88
CA GLY A 148 -18.42 -10.57 -2.50
C GLY A 148 -16.94 -10.24 -2.34
N MET A 149 -16.05 -11.01 -2.98
CA MET A 149 -14.62 -10.72 -2.99
C MET A 149 -14.33 -9.40 -3.72
N VAL A 150 -14.95 -9.15 -4.88
CA VAL A 150 -14.85 -7.88 -5.61
C VAL A 150 -15.30 -6.71 -4.74
N LEU A 151 -16.42 -6.86 -4.02
CA LEU A 151 -16.93 -5.82 -3.12
C LEU A 151 -15.95 -5.49 -2.01
N ILE A 152 -15.45 -6.50 -1.28
CA ILE A 152 -14.47 -6.31 -0.18
C ILE A 152 -13.24 -5.57 -0.68
N MET A 153 -12.66 -6.02 -1.80
CA MET A 153 -11.45 -5.39 -2.35
C MET A 153 -11.72 -3.97 -2.84
N SER A 154 -12.87 -3.72 -3.44
CA SER A 154 -13.26 -2.38 -3.90
C SER A 154 -13.47 -1.41 -2.73
N LEU A 155 -14.09 -1.87 -1.63
CA LEU A 155 -14.25 -1.09 -0.39
C LEU A 155 -12.92 -0.80 0.32
N HIS A 156 -11.88 -1.60 0.05
CA HIS A 156 -10.54 -1.32 0.54
C HIS A 156 -9.76 -0.35 -0.36
N LEU A 157 -9.94 -0.44 -1.68
CA LEU A 157 -9.14 0.28 -2.67
C LEU A 157 -9.75 1.60 -3.16
N PHE A 158 -11.06 1.86 -2.92
CA PHE A 158 -11.69 3.10 -3.39
C PHE A 158 -10.99 4.39 -2.90
N PRO A 159 -10.36 4.45 -1.70
CA PRO A 159 -9.71 5.67 -1.24
C PRO A 159 -8.57 6.12 -2.16
N PHE A 160 -7.86 5.20 -2.80
CA PHE A 160 -6.80 5.53 -3.75
C PHE A 160 -7.34 6.28 -4.97
N LEU A 161 -8.38 5.71 -5.60
CA LEU A 161 -8.98 6.32 -6.78
C LEU A 161 -9.70 7.61 -6.42
N TYR A 162 -10.39 7.63 -5.28
CA TYR A 162 -11.05 8.81 -4.73
C TYR A 162 -10.10 10.01 -4.60
N LEU A 163 -8.94 9.83 -3.93
CA LEU A 163 -7.97 10.91 -3.74
C LEU A 163 -7.48 11.49 -5.07
N LEU A 164 -7.10 10.61 -6.01
CA LEU A 164 -6.60 11.04 -7.32
C LEU A 164 -7.66 11.81 -8.11
N LEU A 165 -8.89 11.33 -8.11
CA LEU A 165 -10.00 11.97 -8.81
C LEU A 165 -10.41 13.30 -8.16
N ARG A 166 -10.50 13.32 -6.81
CA ARG A 166 -10.84 14.54 -6.05
C ARG A 166 -9.81 15.64 -6.28
N ASP A 167 -8.53 15.32 -6.17
CA ASP A 167 -7.45 16.29 -6.35
C ASP A 167 -7.41 16.81 -7.79
N ALA A 168 -7.67 15.95 -8.78
CA ALA A 168 -7.81 16.35 -10.18
C ALA A 168 -9.02 17.30 -10.37
N LEU A 169 -10.18 16.96 -9.80
CA LEU A 169 -11.39 17.79 -9.88
C LEU A 169 -11.24 19.16 -9.20
N ILE A 170 -10.46 19.23 -8.11
CA ILE A 170 -10.15 20.50 -7.44
C ILE A 170 -9.22 21.37 -8.31
N ARG A 171 -8.23 20.74 -8.99
CA ARG A 171 -7.28 21.43 -9.89
C ARG A 171 -7.91 21.90 -11.20
N ILE A 172 -8.97 21.24 -11.67
CA ILE A 172 -9.79 21.71 -12.79
C ILE A 172 -10.57 22.92 -12.28
N GLY A 173 -9.99 24.11 -12.43
CA GLY A 173 -10.49 25.36 -11.87
C GLY A 173 -11.91 25.69 -12.33
N GLY A 174 -12.69 26.34 -11.45
CA GLY A 174 -14.04 26.80 -11.74
C GLY A 174 -14.14 27.70 -12.99
N ASN A 175 -13.07 28.40 -13.32
CA ASN A 175 -13.03 29.34 -14.47
C ASN A 175 -13.38 28.67 -15.81
N LEU A 176 -12.95 27.42 -16.05
CA LEU A 176 -13.29 26.69 -17.28
C LEU A 176 -14.78 26.30 -17.32
N GLU A 177 -15.32 25.91 -16.16
CA GLU A 177 -16.75 25.58 -16.04
C GLU A 177 -17.62 26.84 -16.13
N GLU A 178 -17.19 27.94 -15.52
CA GLU A 178 -17.87 29.24 -15.56
C GLU A 178 -17.83 29.83 -16.99
N ALA A 179 -16.69 29.80 -17.67
CA ALA A 179 -16.58 30.19 -19.06
C ALA A 179 -17.55 29.40 -19.97
N GLY A 180 -17.61 28.07 -19.78
CA GLY A 180 -18.57 27.25 -20.48
C GLY A 180 -20.02 27.62 -20.15
N ALA A 181 -20.33 27.99 -18.89
CA ALA A 181 -21.67 28.42 -18.49
C ALA A 181 -22.06 29.76 -19.09
N VAL A 182 -21.13 30.74 -19.14
CA VAL A 182 -21.36 32.04 -19.75
C VAL A 182 -21.67 31.91 -21.25
N HIS A 183 -21.06 30.93 -21.94
CA HIS A 183 -21.35 30.60 -23.33
C HIS A 183 -22.57 29.68 -23.51
N GLY A 184 -23.41 29.53 -22.50
CA GLY A 184 -24.67 28.77 -22.59
C GLY A 184 -24.54 27.25 -22.53
N ALA A 185 -23.36 26.70 -22.24
CA ALA A 185 -23.17 25.27 -22.19
C ALA A 185 -23.88 24.66 -20.96
N ARG A 186 -24.78 23.69 -21.18
CA ARG A 186 -25.47 22.93 -20.13
C ARG A 186 -24.50 22.11 -19.29
N ALA A 187 -24.84 21.80 -18.06
CA ALA A 187 -23.98 21.08 -17.11
C ALA A 187 -23.45 19.74 -17.67
N GLY A 188 -24.30 18.95 -18.32
CA GLY A 188 -23.89 17.68 -18.95
C GLY A 188 -22.90 17.87 -20.10
N TYR A 189 -23.03 18.93 -20.89
CA TYR A 189 -22.08 19.26 -21.96
C TYR A 189 -20.72 19.68 -21.38
N ARG A 190 -20.71 20.53 -20.34
CA ARG A 190 -19.48 20.94 -19.63
C ARG A 190 -18.78 19.74 -19.01
N PHE A 191 -19.53 18.83 -18.38
CA PHE A 191 -18.97 17.59 -17.83
C PHE A 191 -18.29 16.74 -18.93
N ARG A 192 -19.00 16.44 -20.03
CA ARG A 192 -18.49 15.58 -21.11
C ARG A 192 -17.36 16.19 -21.93
N ARG A 193 -17.39 17.50 -22.18
CA ARG A 193 -16.46 18.17 -23.11
C ARG A 193 -15.32 18.92 -22.41
N ILE A 194 -15.45 19.27 -21.12
CA ILE A 194 -14.44 20.00 -20.38
C ILE A 194 -13.87 19.15 -19.26
N ILE A 195 -14.70 18.71 -18.31
CA ILE A 195 -14.23 18.04 -17.10
C ILE A 195 -13.69 16.64 -17.42
N LEU A 196 -14.46 15.82 -18.11
CA LEU A 196 -14.14 14.43 -18.38
C LEU A 196 -12.82 14.25 -19.15
N PRO A 197 -12.52 14.98 -20.24
CA PRO A 197 -11.23 14.87 -20.92
C PRO A 197 -10.03 15.23 -20.05
N LEU A 198 -10.17 16.25 -19.18
CA LEU A 198 -9.11 16.66 -18.25
C LEU A 198 -8.95 15.65 -17.11
N LEU A 199 -10.04 14.99 -16.70
CA LEU A 199 -10.05 13.99 -15.65
C LEU A 199 -9.46 12.65 -16.13
N LEU A 200 -9.57 12.32 -17.43
CA LEU A 200 -9.15 11.03 -17.99
C LEU A 200 -7.69 10.68 -17.70
N SER A 201 -6.80 11.67 -17.63
CA SER A 201 -5.39 11.42 -17.28
C SER A 201 -5.24 10.91 -15.85
N SER A 202 -5.84 11.60 -14.88
CA SER A 202 -5.80 11.20 -13.46
C SER A 202 -6.60 9.92 -13.23
N TYR A 203 -7.72 9.75 -13.92
CA TYR A 203 -8.53 8.52 -13.90
C TYR A 203 -7.74 7.33 -14.42
N GLY A 204 -7.09 7.45 -15.58
CA GLY A 204 -6.28 6.38 -16.16
C GLY A 204 -5.13 5.96 -15.25
N MET A 205 -4.43 6.91 -14.63
CA MET A 205 -3.41 6.61 -13.62
C MET A 205 -4.01 5.90 -12.40
N GLY A 206 -5.17 6.34 -11.95
CA GLY A 206 -5.86 5.77 -10.80
C GLY A 206 -6.33 4.33 -11.02
N ILE A 207 -6.95 4.03 -12.16
CA ILE A 207 -7.42 2.67 -12.48
C ILE A 207 -6.26 1.69 -12.65
N MET A 208 -5.14 2.12 -13.26
CA MET A 208 -3.95 1.30 -13.36
C MET A 208 -3.37 0.99 -11.97
N LEU A 209 -3.33 1.98 -11.07
CA LEU A 209 -2.90 1.78 -9.70
C LEU A 209 -3.81 0.78 -8.97
N VAL A 210 -5.13 0.94 -9.05
CA VAL A 210 -6.10 0.01 -8.44
C VAL A 210 -5.95 -1.38 -9.02
N PHE A 211 -5.82 -1.53 -10.34
CA PHE A 211 -5.61 -2.82 -11.00
C PHE A 211 -4.34 -3.52 -10.47
N VAL A 212 -3.20 -2.83 -10.47
CA VAL A 212 -1.92 -3.39 -9.97
C VAL A 212 -2.04 -3.76 -8.49
N LYS A 213 -2.65 -2.91 -7.66
CA LYS A 213 -2.86 -3.21 -6.24
C LYS A 213 -3.78 -4.42 -6.04
N THR A 214 -4.79 -4.60 -6.89
CA THR A 214 -5.69 -5.77 -6.84
C THR A 214 -4.96 -7.06 -7.18
N ILE A 215 -4.22 -7.11 -8.29
CA ILE A 215 -3.51 -8.34 -8.69
C ILE A 215 -2.29 -8.66 -7.81
N ALA A 216 -1.76 -7.65 -7.11
CA ALA A 216 -0.65 -7.80 -6.17
C ALA A 216 -1.11 -8.17 -4.75
N GLU A 217 -2.40 -8.03 -4.46
CA GLU A 217 -2.95 -8.27 -3.14
C GLU A 217 -3.01 -9.78 -2.85
N PHE A 218 -2.62 -10.16 -1.65
CA PHE A 218 -2.58 -11.55 -1.18
C PHE A 218 -3.62 -11.81 -0.09
N GLY A 219 -3.82 -10.90 0.84
CA GLY A 219 -4.53 -11.15 2.08
C GLY A 219 -6.02 -11.48 1.91
N THR A 220 -6.75 -10.75 1.06
CA THR A 220 -8.17 -11.04 0.76
C THR A 220 -8.33 -12.35 -0.02
N PRO A 221 -7.56 -12.62 -1.10
CA PRO A 221 -7.56 -13.93 -1.74
C PRO A 221 -7.22 -15.09 -0.81
N ALA A 222 -6.25 -14.92 0.07
CA ALA A 222 -5.84 -15.98 1.01
C ALA A 222 -6.90 -16.28 2.07
N THR A 223 -7.66 -15.28 2.51
CA THR A 223 -8.71 -15.44 3.53
C THR A 223 -10.09 -15.74 2.93
N PHE A 224 -10.59 -14.87 2.08
CA PHE A 224 -11.92 -14.97 1.48
C PHE A 224 -11.93 -15.86 0.24
N GLY A 225 -10.97 -15.69 -0.67
CA GLY A 225 -10.87 -16.43 -1.92
C GLY A 225 -10.78 -17.95 -1.69
N ARG A 226 -10.01 -18.37 -0.68
CA ARG A 226 -9.90 -19.77 -0.26
C ARG A 226 -11.25 -20.39 0.16
N LYS A 227 -12.11 -19.60 0.83
CA LYS A 227 -13.44 -20.08 1.27
C LYS A 227 -14.40 -20.33 0.11
N ILE A 228 -14.25 -19.61 -0.97
CA ILE A 228 -15.10 -19.73 -2.19
C ILE A 228 -14.43 -20.56 -3.29
N GLY A 229 -13.23 -21.12 -3.05
CA GLY A 229 -12.48 -21.88 -4.06
C GLY A 229 -11.94 -21.03 -5.22
N PHE A 230 -11.81 -19.72 -5.04
CA PHE A 230 -11.32 -18.81 -6.06
C PHE A 230 -9.85 -18.44 -5.81
N TYR A 231 -8.98 -18.98 -6.66
CA TYR A 231 -7.53 -18.81 -6.54
C TYR A 231 -7.00 -17.81 -7.57
N VAL A 232 -6.03 -17.01 -7.12
CA VAL A 232 -5.34 -16.00 -7.91
C VAL A 232 -3.83 -16.25 -7.89
N MET A 233 -3.06 -15.54 -8.72
CA MET A 233 -1.62 -15.77 -8.86
C MET A 233 -0.87 -15.65 -7.53
N THR A 234 -1.20 -14.66 -6.71
CA THR A 234 -0.53 -14.45 -5.41
C THR A 234 -0.79 -15.60 -4.43
N SER A 235 -2.01 -16.13 -4.38
CA SER A 235 -2.35 -17.27 -3.52
C SER A 235 -1.70 -18.58 -4.01
N GLU A 236 -1.58 -18.81 -5.30
CA GLU A 236 -0.91 -19.99 -5.85
C GLU A 236 0.62 -19.92 -5.70
N ILE A 237 1.24 -18.73 -5.88
CA ILE A 237 2.68 -18.54 -5.58
C ILE A 237 2.96 -18.91 -4.12
N HIS A 238 2.15 -18.40 -3.18
CA HIS A 238 2.30 -18.74 -1.77
C HIS A 238 2.17 -20.24 -1.54
N LYS A 239 1.17 -20.88 -2.11
CA LYS A 239 0.93 -22.33 -1.98
C LYS A 239 2.12 -23.16 -2.47
N TYR A 240 2.71 -22.85 -3.62
CA TYR A 240 3.86 -23.58 -4.15
C TYR A 240 5.14 -23.43 -3.32
N ILE A 241 5.24 -22.38 -2.49
CA ILE A 241 6.41 -22.16 -1.62
C ILE A 241 6.17 -22.70 -0.21
N SER A 242 4.93 -22.65 0.28
CA SER A 242 4.60 -22.96 1.68
C SER A 242 4.04 -24.37 1.91
N SER A 243 3.58 -25.04 0.85
CA SER A 243 2.94 -26.36 0.95
C SER A 243 3.82 -27.44 0.35
N TRP A 244 3.92 -28.59 1.03
CA TRP A 244 4.65 -29.74 0.51
C TRP A 244 3.85 -30.46 -0.59
N PRO A 245 4.47 -30.89 -1.73
CA PRO A 245 5.87 -30.66 -2.12
C PRO A 245 6.11 -29.22 -2.58
N ILE A 246 7.20 -28.60 -2.08
CA ILE A 246 7.61 -27.25 -2.49
C ILE A 246 8.06 -27.27 -3.96
N ASP A 247 7.52 -26.36 -4.77
CA ASP A 247 7.83 -26.25 -6.21
C ASP A 247 8.23 -24.81 -6.56
N PHE A 248 9.51 -24.52 -6.42
CA PHE A 248 10.05 -23.20 -6.78
C PHE A 248 9.97 -22.91 -8.28
N GLY A 249 9.99 -23.93 -9.13
CA GLY A 249 9.88 -23.77 -10.58
C GLY A 249 8.52 -23.17 -10.98
N LYS A 250 7.41 -23.73 -10.47
CA LYS A 250 6.07 -23.19 -10.69
C LYS A 250 5.88 -21.84 -10.01
N ALA A 251 6.37 -21.68 -8.78
CA ALA A 251 6.27 -20.41 -8.06
C ALA A 251 6.96 -19.27 -8.81
N THR A 252 8.18 -19.48 -9.31
CA THR A 252 8.93 -18.47 -10.07
C THR A 252 8.35 -18.22 -11.45
N SER A 253 7.82 -19.25 -12.12
CA SER A 253 7.10 -19.07 -13.39
C SER A 253 5.87 -18.16 -13.23
N LEU A 254 5.04 -18.40 -12.21
CA LEU A 254 3.91 -17.51 -11.90
C LEU A 254 4.39 -16.11 -11.47
N ALA A 255 5.42 -16.02 -10.63
CA ALA A 255 5.98 -14.76 -10.18
C ALA A 255 6.55 -13.94 -11.35
N SER A 256 7.22 -14.56 -12.33
CA SER A 256 7.77 -13.88 -13.50
C SER A 256 6.68 -13.29 -14.40
N VAL A 257 5.57 -14.00 -14.57
CA VAL A 257 4.42 -13.49 -15.33
C VAL A 257 3.71 -12.35 -14.57
N LEU A 258 3.45 -12.53 -13.28
CA LEU A 258 2.85 -11.48 -12.46
C LEU A 258 3.72 -10.21 -12.45
N LEU A 259 5.03 -10.37 -12.33
CA LEU A 259 6.01 -9.29 -12.44
C LEU A 259 5.93 -8.61 -13.81
N SER A 260 5.89 -9.39 -14.90
CA SER A 260 5.79 -8.85 -16.26
C SER A 260 4.53 -8.02 -16.47
N VAL A 261 3.37 -8.50 -15.99
CA VAL A 261 2.11 -7.73 -16.03
C VAL A 261 2.24 -6.42 -15.25
N CYS A 262 2.81 -6.45 -14.04
CA CYS A 262 3.00 -5.24 -13.23
C CYS A 262 3.96 -4.25 -13.90
N LEU A 263 5.05 -4.71 -14.52
CA LEU A 263 6.00 -3.86 -15.24
C LEU A 263 5.37 -3.23 -16.50
N VAL A 264 4.56 -3.97 -17.24
CA VAL A 264 3.82 -3.45 -18.40
C VAL A 264 2.84 -2.37 -17.95
N MET A 265 2.06 -2.63 -16.90
CA MET A 265 1.11 -1.65 -16.35
C MET A 265 1.83 -0.39 -15.82
N TRP A 266 2.95 -0.57 -15.14
CA TRP A 266 3.78 0.55 -14.70
C TRP A 266 4.34 1.37 -15.87
N TYR A 267 4.80 0.72 -16.95
CA TYR A 267 5.26 1.40 -18.16
C TYR A 267 4.12 2.19 -18.81
N MET A 268 2.94 1.59 -18.95
CA MET A 268 1.75 2.27 -19.48
C MET A 268 1.36 3.48 -18.63
N GLN A 269 1.34 3.35 -17.29
CA GLN A 269 1.08 4.44 -16.35
C GLN A 269 2.10 5.58 -16.51
N SER A 270 3.39 5.23 -16.61
CA SER A 270 4.48 6.18 -16.81
C SER A 270 4.38 6.92 -18.15
N ALA A 271 4.04 6.22 -19.23
CA ALA A 271 3.82 6.78 -20.55
C ALA A 271 2.60 7.73 -20.58
N MET A 272 1.50 7.34 -19.95
CA MET A 272 0.32 8.19 -19.80
C MET A 272 0.63 9.46 -19.01
N SER A 273 1.33 9.35 -17.89
CA SER A 273 1.73 10.49 -17.06
C SER A 273 2.55 11.52 -17.86
N ARG A 274 3.43 11.06 -18.76
CA ARG A 274 4.23 11.97 -19.62
C ARG A 274 3.40 12.64 -20.71
N LYS A 275 2.49 11.90 -21.36
CA LYS A 275 1.68 12.43 -22.48
C LYS A 275 0.59 13.41 -22.04
N PHE A 276 0.00 13.17 -20.89
CA PHE A 276 -1.19 13.88 -20.41
C PHE A 276 -0.91 14.81 -19.23
N THR A 277 0.37 15.19 -19.02
CA THR A 277 0.67 16.30 -18.11
C THR A 277 0.16 17.60 -18.74
N TYR A 278 -1.16 17.81 -18.69
CA TYR A 278 -1.72 19.13 -18.96
C TYR A 278 -1.21 20.06 -17.87
N ARG A 279 -0.17 20.84 -18.19
CA ARG A 279 0.12 22.06 -17.43
C ARG A 279 -1.10 22.94 -17.61
N LEU A 280 -1.99 22.93 -16.62
CA LEU A 280 -3.00 23.96 -16.52
C LEU A 280 -2.23 25.28 -16.36
N VAL A 281 -2.01 25.97 -17.48
CA VAL A 281 -1.49 27.33 -17.54
C VAL A 281 -2.62 28.22 -17.05
N GLY A 282 -2.76 28.30 -15.77
CA GLY A 282 -3.75 29.13 -15.10
C GLY A 282 -3.22 29.45 -13.73
N GLY A 283 -2.92 30.71 -13.51
CA GLY A 283 -2.40 31.26 -12.28
C GLY A 283 -3.19 30.82 -11.04
N LYS A 284 -2.68 31.16 -9.88
CA LYS A 284 -3.19 30.87 -8.52
C LYS A 284 -4.69 30.59 -8.56
N GLY A 285 -5.05 29.29 -8.63
CA GLY A 285 -6.42 28.87 -8.90
C GLY A 285 -7.39 29.45 -7.87
N GLN A 286 -8.28 30.30 -8.32
CA GLN A 286 -9.46 30.59 -7.54
C GLN A 286 -10.16 29.25 -7.26
N ARG A 287 -10.32 28.92 -5.98
CA ARG A 287 -11.05 27.72 -5.56
C ARG A 287 -12.42 27.77 -6.23
N SER A 288 -12.74 26.74 -7.01
CA SER A 288 -14.08 26.57 -7.60
C SER A 288 -15.14 26.81 -6.52
N LYS A 289 -16.15 27.63 -6.83
CA LYS A 289 -17.29 27.84 -5.92
C LYS A 289 -17.93 26.47 -5.64
N ARG A 290 -17.95 26.12 -4.36
CA ARG A 290 -18.59 24.89 -3.92
C ARG A 290 -20.10 25.08 -3.87
N TYR A 291 -20.83 24.13 -4.45
CA TYR A 291 -22.29 24.17 -4.48
C TYR A 291 -22.85 23.75 -3.10
N SER A 292 -23.79 24.53 -2.60
CA SER A 292 -24.58 24.11 -1.45
C SER A 292 -25.66 23.17 -1.92
N LEU A 293 -25.58 21.91 -1.53
CA LEU A 293 -26.66 20.94 -1.76
C LEU A 293 -27.80 21.24 -0.79
N ARG A 294 -28.96 21.63 -1.31
CA ARG A 294 -30.19 21.88 -0.54
C ARG A 294 -31.23 20.80 -0.84
N GLY A 295 -32.07 20.48 0.15
CA GLY A 295 -33.17 19.54 0.01
C GLY A 295 -32.73 18.09 -0.22
N GLY A 296 -33.46 17.35 -1.04
CA GLY A 296 -33.27 15.90 -1.26
C GLY A 296 -31.89 15.51 -1.79
N ALA A 297 -31.24 16.37 -2.60
CA ALA A 297 -29.91 16.09 -3.11
C ALA A 297 -28.85 16.03 -2.01
N GLY A 298 -28.95 16.92 -0.99
CA GLY A 298 -28.06 16.90 0.16
C GLY A 298 -28.24 15.63 0.99
N TRP A 299 -29.47 15.22 1.19
CA TRP A 299 -29.81 13.98 1.92
C TRP A 299 -29.29 12.73 1.18
N LEU A 300 -29.47 12.64 -0.14
CA LEU A 300 -28.97 11.53 -0.95
C LEU A 300 -27.43 11.42 -0.89
N CYS A 301 -26.74 12.55 -0.97
CA CYS A 301 -25.29 12.58 -0.84
C CYS A 301 -24.81 12.16 0.57
N GLY A 302 -25.52 12.62 1.60
CA GLY A 302 -25.27 12.21 2.98
C GLY A 302 -25.50 10.71 3.20
N ALA A 303 -26.61 10.19 2.69
CA ALA A 303 -26.94 8.76 2.74
C ALA A 303 -25.90 7.89 1.99
N TYR A 304 -25.46 8.32 0.81
CA TYR A 304 -24.42 7.64 0.06
C TYR A 304 -23.11 7.56 0.85
N LEU A 305 -22.68 8.68 1.43
CA LEU A 305 -21.48 8.72 2.28
C LEU A 305 -21.63 7.81 3.50
N ALA A 306 -22.77 7.86 4.18
CA ALA A 306 -23.05 7.04 5.36
C ALA A 306 -23.03 5.53 5.00
N ILE A 307 -23.68 5.11 3.92
CA ILE A 307 -23.68 3.73 3.44
C ILE A 307 -22.26 3.29 3.13
N LEU A 308 -21.49 4.10 2.41
CA LEU A 308 -20.10 3.79 2.08
C LEU A 308 -19.23 3.61 3.33
N LEU A 309 -19.38 4.47 4.33
CA LEU A 309 -18.66 4.38 5.59
C LEU A 309 -19.10 3.16 6.42
N ILE A 310 -20.39 2.85 6.45
CA ILE A 310 -20.90 1.64 7.13
C ILE A 310 -20.31 0.38 6.48
N LEU A 311 -20.32 0.30 5.15
CA LEU A 311 -19.80 -0.86 4.43
C LEU A 311 -18.27 -0.98 4.54
N SER A 312 -17.54 0.12 4.43
CA SER A 312 -16.07 0.07 4.38
C SER A 312 -15.40 0.06 5.75
N ILE A 313 -16.05 0.59 6.78
CA ILE A 313 -15.51 0.73 8.14
C ILE A 313 -16.45 0.06 9.15
N GLY A 314 -17.72 0.44 9.17
CA GLY A 314 -18.68 0.04 10.21
C GLY A 314 -18.75 -1.47 10.35
N ILE A 315 -19.06 -2.19 9.28
CA ILE A 315 -19.22 -3.64 9.29
C ILE A 315 -17.92 -4.37 9.66
N PRO A 316 -16.76 -4.13 9.00
CA PRO A 316 -15.55 -4.85 9.34
C PRO A 316 -15.10 -4.61 10.79
N TYR A 317 -15.05 -3.36 11.23
CA TYR A 317 -14.57 -3.03 12.57
C TYR A 317 -15.51 -3.48 13.66
N PHE A 318 -16.84 -3.32 13.45
CA PHE A 318 -17.83 -3.88 14.36
C PHE A 318 -17.60 -5.37 14.55
N SER A 319 -17.46 -6.13 13.45
CA SER A 319 -17.28 -7.59 13.50
C SER A 319 -16.00 -8.01 14.22
N ILE A 320 -14.90 -7.29 13.97
CA ILE A 320 -13.61 -7.56 14.61
C ILE A 320 -13.68 -7.28 16.11
N ILE A 321 -14.24 -6.12 16.49
CA ILE A 321 -14.38 -5.73 17.91
C ILE A 321 -15.35 -6.70 18.63
N ALA A 322 -16.50 -7.00 18.04
CA ALA A 322 -17.45 -7.92 18.61
C ALA A 322 -16.82 -9.32 18.82
N ALA A 323 -16.14 -9.85 17.79
CA ALA A 323 -15.47 -11.14 17.90
C ALA A 323 -14.37 -11.17 18.97
N SER A 324 -13.64 -10.06 19.15
CA SER A 324 -12.55 -9.95 20.12
C SER A 324 -13.03 -9.93 21.58
N THR A 325 -14.30 -9.56 21.81
CA THR A 325 -14.89 -9.43 23.14
C THR A 325 -15.88 -10.54 23.50
N MET A 326 -16.07 -11.54 22.64
CA MET A 326 -17.00 -12.65 22.90
C MET A 326 -16.28 -13.90 23.42
N LYS A 327 -16.81 -14.52 24.50
CA LYS A 327 -16.37 -15.84 24.99
C LYS A 327 -16.64 -16.92 23.95
N LEU A 328 -17.89 -17.00 23.48
CA LEU A 328 -18.38 -17.96 22.51
C LEU A 328 -19.14 -17.26 21.40
N ARG A 329 -18.63 -17.29 20.18
CA ARG A 329 -19.28 -16.62 19.04
C ARG A 329 -20.67 -17.16 18.70
N GLY A 330 -20.89 -18.47 18.92
CA GLY A 330 -22.16 -19.13 18.66
C GLY A 330 -23.30 -18.69 19.58
N SER A 331 -22.97 -18.16 20.76
CA SER A 331 -23.97 -17.68 21.72
C SER A 331 -24.49 -16.26 21.41
N GLY A 332 -23.99 -15.64 20.35
CA GLY A 332 -24.43 -14.30 19.92
C GLY A 332 -23.96 -13.16 20.82
N ILE A 333 -24.48 -11.96 20.51
CA ILE A 333 -24.15 -10.72 21.24
C ILE A 333 -25.06 -10.65 22.48
N ALA A 334 -24.57 -11.12 23.62
CA ALA A 334 -25.26 -11.05 24.91
C ALA A 334 -24.27 -10.53 25.96
N PHE A 335 -24.76 -9.81 26.96
CA PHE A 335 -23.89 -9.21 28.00
C PHE A 335 -23.09 -10.24 28.80
N ASP A 336 -23.68 -11.40 29.08
CA ASP A 336 -23.04 -12.54 29.76
C ASP A 336 -21.96 -13.24 28.94
N ASN A 337 -22.01 -13.06 27.62
CA ASN A 337 -21.04 -13.57 26.66
C ASN A 337 -19.86 -12.62 26.42
N LEU A 338 -19.88 -11.40 26.96
CA LEU A 338 -18.77 -10.45 26.81
C LEU A 338 -17.63 -10.78 27.77
N THR A 339 -16.40 -10.66 27.28
CA THR A 339 -15.18 -10.86 28.05
C THR A 339 -14.03 -10.01 27.54
N LEU A 340 -13.09 -9.69 28.42
CA LEU A 340 -11.79 -9.12 28.09
C LEU A 340 -10.64 -10.12 28.30
N ASP A 341 -10.95 -11.39 28.56
CA ASP A 341 -9.94 -12.41 28.87
C ASP A 341 -8.99 -12.67 27.69
N HIS A 342 -9.47 -12.53 26.45
CA HIS A 342 -8.61 -12.61 25.26
C HIS A 342 -7.52 -11.52 25.28
N TYR A 343 -7.82 -10.33 25.76
CA TYR A 343 -6.83 -9.25 25.90
C TYR A 343 -5.86 -9.51 27.06
N LYS A 344 -6.33 -10.11 28.16
CA LYS A 344 -5.46 -10.52 29.28
C LYS A 344 -4.50 -11.62 28.82
N GLU A 345 -5.00 -12.60 28.07
CA GLU A 345 -4.19 -13.66 27.48
C GLU A 345 -3.14 -13.11 26.52
N LEU A 346 -3.55 -12.21 25.61
CA LEU A 346 -2.64 -11.55 24.67
C LEU A 346 -1.49 -10.81 25.36
N LEU A 347 -1.79 -10.11 26.44
CA LEU A 347 -0.83 -9.27 27.16
C LEU A 347 -0.16 -10.01 28.32
N SER A 348 -0.42 -11.30 28.50
CA SER A 348 0.23 -12.09 29.54
C SER A 348 1.73 -12.23 29.26
N TRP A 349 2.54 -12.03 30.30
CA TRP A 349 3.99 -12.06 30.16
C TRP A 349 4.48 -13.44 29.74
N GLY A 350 5.32 -13.47 28.70
CA GLY A 350 5.89 -14.71 28.15
C GLY A 350 5.00 -15.46 27.17
N SER A 351 3.75 -15.02 26.93
CA SER A 351 2.86 -15.63 25.93
C SER A 351 3.42 -15.51 24.51
N VAL A 352 2.99 -16.40 23.62
CA VAL A 352 3.33 -16.36 22.20
C VAL A 352 2.83 -15.06 21.56
N SER A 353 1.65 -14.60 21.97
CA SER A 353 1.04 -13.37 21.51
C SER A 353 1.84 -12.13 21.89
N MET A 354 2.29 -12.03 23.15
CA MET A 354 3.13 -10.92 23.61
C MET A 354 4.47 -10.90 22.87
N LYS A 355 5.07 -12.08 22.63
CA LYS A 355 6.28 -12.19 21.79
C LYS A 355 6.00 -11.76 20.35
N ALA A 356 4.86 -12.12 19.77
CA ALA A 356 4.47 -11.71 18.42
C ALA A 356 4.33 -10.18 18.28
N ILE A 357 3.75 -9.51 19.31
CA ILE A 357 3.70 -8.04 19.38
C ILE A 357 5.12 -7.47 19.45
N GLY A 358 5.95 -7.98 20.35
CA GLY A 358 7.35 -7.55 20.51
C GLY A 358 8.16 -7.72 19.24
N ASN A 359 8.01 -8.85 18.55
CA ASN A 359 8.66 -9.14 17.26
C ASN A 359 8.21 -8.13 16.18
N SER A 360 6.88 -7.89 16.07
CA SER A 360 6.38 -6.90 15.10
C SER A 360 6.95 -5.51 15.34
N LEU A 361 6.98 -5.07 16.59
CA LEU A 361 7.52 -3.76 16.95
C LEU A 361 9.03 -3.69 16.72
N GLY A 362 9.77 -4.71 17.15
CA GLY A 362 11.23 -4.76 17.02
C GLY A 362 11.69 -4.81 15.57
N LEU A 363 11.08 -5.69 14.75
CA LEU A 363 11.38 -5.80 13.32
C LEU A 363 11.03 -4.51 12.56
N SER A 364 9.87 -3.92 12.86
CA SER A 364 9.43 -2.67 12.22
C SER A 364 10.31 -1.49 12.63
N LEU A 365 10.74 -1.43 13.89
CA LEU A 365 11.67 -0.41 14.39
C LEU A 365 13.02 -0.51 13.68
N ALA A 366 13.58 -1.71 13.61
CA ALA A 366 14.83 -1.96 12.93
C ALA A 366 14.74 -1.63 11.44
N ALA A 367 13.71 -2.15 10.75
CA ALA A 367 13.52 -1.94 9.33
C ALA A 367 13.27 -0.47 8.97
N SER A 368 12.43 0.26 9.72
CA SER A 368 12.16 1.68 9.46
C SER A 368 13.39 2.55 9.71
N THR A 369 14.20 2.21 10.71
CA THR A 369 15.44 2.93 11.02
C THR A 369 16.49 2.72 9.91
N VAL A 370 16.68 1.49 9.47
CA VAL A 370 17.57 1.18 8.34
C VAL A 370 17.06 1.80 7.05
N ALA A 371 15.74 1.69 6.78
CA ALA A 371 15.13 2.25 5.57
C ALA A 371 15.25 3.78 5.51
N VAL A 372 15.10 4.51 6.63
CA VAL A 372 15.24 5.97 6.60
C VAL A 372 16.70 6.40 6.36
N ILE A 373 17.66 5.66 6.88
CA ILE A 373 19.08 5.94 6.66
C ILE A 373 19.41 5.73 5.17
N ILE A 374 19.09 4.56 4.63
CA ILE A 374 19.34 4.21 3.23
C ILE A 374 18.53 5.10 2.29
N GLY A 375 17.23 5.28 2.57
CA GLY A 375 16.32 6.09 1.78
C GLY A 375 16.71 7.58 1.74
N THR A 376 17.27 8.10 2.85
CA THR A 376 17.85 9.44 2.87
C THR A 376 19.08 9.51 1.97
N GLY A 377 19.97 8.52 2.02
CA GLY A 377 21.11 8.43 1.11
C GLY A 377 20.68 8.43 -0.36
N PHE A 378 19.67 7.65 -0.71
CA PHE A 378 19.12 7.60 -2.08
C PHE A 378 18.46 8.91 -2.49
N ALA A 379 17.64 9.52 -1.64
CA ALA A 379 17.02 10.81 -1.93
C ALA A 379 18.07 11.91 -2.18
N LEU A 380 19.15 11.89 -1.44
CA LEU A 380 20.28 12.81 -1.65
C LEU A 380 21.07 12.50 -2.92
N ALA A 381 21.26 11.21 -3.26
CA ALA A 381 21.92 10.80 -4.50
C ALA A 381 21.10 11.17 -5.73
N ILE A 382 19.78 11.02 -5.68
CA ILE A 382 18.85 11.51 -6.73
C ILE A 382 19.01 13.02 -6.90
N GLY A 383 19.07 13.77 -5.80
CA GLY A 383 19.29 15.21 -5.81
C GLY A 383 18.28 15.99 -6.64
N ARG A 384 18.73 17.14 -7.16
CA ARG A 384 17.94 18.04 -8.04
C ARG A 384 18.31 17.93 -9.53
N SER A 385 19.30 17.13 -9.87
CA SER A 385 19.78 16.97 -11.24
C SER A 385 18.98 15.88 -11.96
N SER A 386 18.82 16.03 -13.26
CA SER A 386 18.10 15.09 -14.12
C SER A 386 19.05 14.15 -14.90
N SER A 387 20.24 13.83 -14.34
CA SER A 387 21.16 12.91 -14.99
C SER A 387 20.53 11.51 -15.17
N PHE A 388 21.00 10.78 -16.18
CA PHE A 388 20.49 9.42 -16.46
C PHE A 388 20.60 8.51 -15.23
N MET A 389 21.75 8.49 -14.55
CA MET A 389 21.98 7.68 -13.35
C MET A 389 21.01 8.01 -12.21
N GLN A 390 20.71 9.29 -12.02
CA GLN A 390 19.74 9.71 -10.99
C GLN A 390 18.32 9.30 -11.32
N ARG A 391 17.93 9.31 -12.60
CA ARG A 391 16.65 8.77 -13.05
C ARG A 391 16.57 7.25 -12.81
N VAL A 392 17.67 6.54 -13.02
CA VAL A 392 17.74 5.10 -12.73
C VAL A 392 17.58 4.83 -11.23
N ILE A 393 18.28 5.58 -10.34
CA ILE A 393 18.11 5.43 -8.89
C ILE A 393 16.66 5.71 -8.47
N ASP A 394 16.06 6.78 -8.99
CA ASP A 394 14.67 7.14 -8.69
C ASP A 394 13.71 6.02 -9.11
N LEU A 395 13.90 5.49 -10.30
CA LEU A 395 13.11 4.40 -10.85
C LEU A 395 13.23 3.12 -10.01
N PHE A 396 14.45 2.67 -9.74
CA PHE A 396 14.69 1.45 -8.97
C PHE A 396 14.23 1.59 -7.52
N SER A 397 14.40 2.76 -6.90
CA SER A 397 13.93 3.00 -5.54
C SER A 397 12.40 2.95 -5.39
N LEU A 398 11.64 3.17 -6.49
CA LEU A 398 10.18 3.12 -6.51
C LEU A 398 9.62 1.77 -6.97
N LEU A 399 10.47 0.91 -7.55
CA LEU A 399 10.06 -0.36 -8.14
C LEU A 399 9.34 -1.29 -7.14
N PRO A 400 9.79 -1.43 -5.86
CA PRO A 400 9.10 -2.29 -4.89
C PRO A 400 7.64 -1.89 -4.60
N ASN A 401 7.27 -0.64 -4.86
CA ASN A 401 5.87 -0.21 -4.70
C ASN A 401 4.96 -0.71 -5.84
N THR A 402 5.53 -1.10 -6.96
CA THR A 402 4.83 -1.58 -8.16
C THR A 402 4.85 -3.10 -8.26
N VAL A 403 5.91 -3.72 -7.76
CA VAL A 403 6.07 -5.18 -7.74
C VAL A 403 5.24 -5.75 -6.59
N PRO A 404 4.47 -6.83 -6.81
CA PRO A 404 3.78 -7.52 -5.71
C PRO A 404 4.76 -7.95 -4.61
N GLY A 405 4.38 -7.73 -3.35
CA GLY A 405 5.25 -8.07 -2.21
C GLY A 405 5.70 -9.53 -2.23
N ILE A 406 4.80 -10.44 -2.58
CA ILE A 406 5.12 -11.86 -2.65
C ILE A 406 6.18 -12.17 -3.71
N VAL A 407 6.15 -11.50 -4.85
CA VAL A 407 7.16 -11.66 -5.93
C VAL A 407 8.52 -11.18 -5.44
N MET A 408 8.56 -10.01 -4.78
CA MET A 408 9.80 -9.49 -4.22
C MET A 408 10.41 -10.44 -3.18
N VAL A 409 9.57 -11.00 -2.30
CA VAL A 409 10.00 -11.95 -1.26
C VAL A 409 10.55 -13.23 -1.88
N VAL A 410 9.90 -13.79 -2.91
CA VAL A 410 10.42 -14.96 -3.65
C VAL A 410 11.80 -14.67 -4.24
N GLY A 411 11.96 -13.51 -4.88
CA GLY A 411 13.25 -13.09 -5.41
C GLY A 411 14.35 -12.99 -4.34
N LEU A 412 14.01 -12.45 -3.17
CA LEU A 412 14.94 -12.34 -2.04
C LEU A 412 15.29 -13.72 -1.45
N ILE A 413 14.33 -14.65 -1.38
CA ILE A 413 14.60 -16.04 -0.96
C ILE A 413 15.59 -16.69 -1.92
N LEU A 414 15.37 -16.58 -3.22
CA LEU A 414 16.28 -17.11 -4.24
C LEU A 414 17.68 -16.49 -4.13
N PHE A 415 17.74 -15.17 -3.94
CA PHE A 415 19.00 -14.44 -3.83
C PHE A 415 19.83 -14.91 -2.63
N TRP A 416 19.26 -14.95 -1.44
CA TRP A 416 19.96 -15.32 -0.22
C TRP A 416 20.29 -16.82 -0.09
N ASN A 417 19.60 -17.67 -0.83
CA ASN A 417 19.88 -19.10 -0.92
C ASN A 417 20.71 -19.49 -2.15
N SER A 418 21.19 -18.50 -2.92
CA SER A 418 22.02 -18.77 -4.10
C SER A 418 23.39 -19.37 -3.70
N PRO A 419 23.92 -20.36 -4.44
CA PRO A 419 25.19 -21.04 -4.11
C PRO A 419 26.42 -20.12 -4.07
N TRP A 420 26.35 -18.98 -4.74
CA TRP A 420 27.42 -17.98 -4.78
C TRP A 420 27.39 -16.99 -3.59
N MET A 421 26.37 -17.08 -2.73
CA MET A 421 26.31 -16.26 -1.51
C MET A 421 27.17 -16.88 -0.42
N PRO A 422 28.16 -16.13 0.12
CA PRO A 422 29.06 -16.66 1.15
C PRO A 422 28.36 -16.88 2.51
N VAL A 423 27.27 -16.15 2.76
CA VAL A 423 26.47 -16.25 3.99
C VAL A 423 25.01 -16.18 3.62
N THR A 424 24.25 -17.20 3.98
CA THR A 424 22.79 -17.14 3.87
C THR A 424 22.20 -16.39 5.06
N LEU A 425 21.32 -15.44 4.76
CA LEU A 425 20.49 -14.77 5.78
C LEU A 425 19.13 -15.44 5.94
N TYR A 426 18.82 -16.45 5.13
CA TYR A 426 17.55 -17.15 5.22
C TYR A 426 17.33 -17.72 6.62
N ASN A 427 16.08 -17.68 7.08
CA ASN A 427 15.69 -18.14 8.41
C ASN A 427 16.32 -17.34 9.58
N THR A 428 16.65 -16.05 9.36
CA THR A 428 17.20 -15.16 10.39
C THR A 428 16.35 -13.88 10.53
N TYR A 429 16.46 -13.22 11.69
CA TYR A 429 15.87 -11.88 11.89
C TYR A 429 16.38 -10.86 10.85
N GLY A 430 17.67 -10.99 10.47
CA GLY A 430 18.29 -10.12 9.46
C GLY A 430 17.58 -10.17 8.12
N MET A 431 17.19 -11.36 7.67
CA MET A 431 16.43 -11.54 6.42
C MET A 431 15.09 -10.80 6.46
N VAL A 432 14.37 -10.90 7.58
CA VAL A 432 13.06 -10.24 7.74
C VAL A 432 13.23 -8.72 7.70
N VAL A 433 14.20 -8.18 8.46
CA VAL A 433 14.50 -6.74 8.47
C VAL A 433 14.86 -6.24 7.08
N LEU A 434 15.77 -6.93 6.38
CA LEU A 434 16.18 -6.54 5.02
C LEU A 434 15.02 -6.60 4.02
N THR A 435 14.18 -7.63 4.12
CA THR A 435 12.97 -7.71 3.28
C THR A 435 12.03 -6.53 3.53
N TYR A 436 11.77 -6.18 4.78
CA TYR A 436 10.94 -5.02 5.11
C TYR A 436 11.58 -3.70 4.63
N VAL A 437 12.91 -3.58 4.75
CA VAL A 437 13.63 -2.43 4.17
C VAL A 437 13.40 -2.34 2.67
N VAL A 438 13.58 -3.43 1.94
CA VAL A 438 13.39 -3.45 0.47
C VAL A 438 11.95 -3.11 0.09
N LEU A 439 10.97 -3.75 0.73
CA LEU A 439 9.54 -3.54 0.42
C LEU A 439 9.08 -2.09 0.69
N PHE A 440 9.59 -1.46 1.75
CA PHE A 440 9.09 -0.17 2.23
C PHE A 440 10.03 1.02 1.97
N LEU A 441 11.20 0.77 1.38
CA LEU A 441 12.15 1.80 0.96
C LEU A 441 11.51 2.93 0.11
N PRO A 442 10.57 2.65 -0.82
CA PRO A 442 9.92 3.69 -1.62
C PRO A 442 9.28 4.79 -0.78
N TYR A 443 8.68 4.46 0.35
CA TYR A 443 8.03 5.46 1.23
C TYR A 443 9.05 6.44 1.81
N THR A 444 10.12 5.94 2.39
CA THR A 444 11.17 6.81 2.94
C THR A 444 11.82 7.68 1.87
N VAL A 445 12.15 7.12 0.71
CA VAL A 445 12.73 7.87 -0.41
C VAL A 445 11.79 8.99 -0.86
N GLN A 446 10.50 8.73 -1.01
CA GLN A 446 9.53 9.72 -1.47
C GLN A 446 9.34 10.87 -0.47
N TYR A 447 9.18 10.56 0.82
CA TYR A 447 9.02 11.60 1.87
C TYR A 447 10.26 12.47 2.01
N VAL A 448 11.45 11.88 2.03
CA VAL A 448 12.70 12.63 2.10
C VAL A 448 12.93 13.44 0.84
N LYS A 449 12.71 12.87 -0.36
CA LYS A 449 12.82 13.56 -1.64
C LYS A 449 11.86 14.76 -1.72
N SER A 450 10.61 14.59 -1.26
CA SER A 450 9.62 15.67 -1.21
C SER A 450 10.11 16.82 -0.32
N SER A 451 10.63 16.53 0.87
CA SER A 451 11.19 17.55 1.76
C SER A 451 12.43 18.22 1.16
N PHE A 452 13.31 17.43 0.54
CA PHE A 452 14.52 17.95 -0.09
C PHE A 452 14.24 18.89 -1.27
N THR A 453 13.22 18.61 -2.07
CA THR A 453 12.86 19.45 -3.22
C THR A 453 12.24 20.80 -2.82
N GLN A 454 11.73 20.93 -1.59
CA GLN A 454 11.15 22.17 -1.06
C GLN A 454 12.21 23.14 -0.52
N ILE A 455 13.45 22.68 -0.27
CA ILE A 455 14.54 23.50 0.25
C ILE A 455 15.13 24.35 -0.89
N ASP A 456 15.32 25.66 -0.69
CA ASP A 456 15.99 26.50 -1.67
C ASP A 456 17.48 26.12 -1.82
N GLY A 457 17.94 26.04 -3.07
CA GLY A 457 19.34 25.73 -3.41
C GLY A 457 20.35 26.77 -2.94
N THR A 458 19.92 27.99 -2.73
CA THR A 458 20.76 29.11 -2.25
C THR A 458 21.33 28.84 -0.88
N LEU A 459 20.63 28.09 -0.02
CA LEU A 459 21.15 27.71 1.32
C LEU A 459 22.41 26.85 1.24
N PHE A 460 22.52 25.98 0.22
CA PHE A 460 23.73 25.16 0.02
C PHE A 460 24.89 26.01 -0.49
N GLN A 461 24.57 26.92 -1.44
CA GLN A 461 25.56 27.85 -2.00
C GLN A 461 26.11 28.78 -0.90
N ALA A 462 25.23 29.32 -0.06
CA ALA A 462 25.64 30.13 1.09
C ALA A 462 26.58 29.36 2.03
N GLY A 463 26.20 28.13 2.41
CA GLY A 463 27.07 27.27 3.24
C GLY A 463 28.45 27.04 2.63
N GLN A 464 28.54 26.91 1.30
CA GLN A 464 29.81 26.75 0.57
C GLN A 464 30.63 28.06 0.54
N VAL A 465 29.97 29.21 0.30
CA VAL A 465 30.62 30.52 0.29
C VAL A 465 31.26 30.84 1.64
N PHE A 466 30.61 30.43 2.75
CA PHE A 466 31.19 30.57 4.10
C PHE A 466 32.19 29.48 4.45
N GLY A 467 32.72 28.73 3.47
CA GLY A 467 33.78 27.74 3.68
C GLY A 467 33.36 26.43 4.34
N GLY A 468 32.04 26.17 4.41
CA GLY A 468 31.51 24.93 4.98
C GLY A 468 31.93 23.71 4.16
N LYS A 469 32.54 22.71 4.82
CA LYS A 469 32.86 21.41 4.21
C LYS A 469 31.57 20.64 3.89
N PRO A 470 31.55 19.74 2.90
CA PRO A 470 30.34 18.99 2.50
C PRO A 470 29.65 18.28 3.66
N LEU A 471 30.41 17.63 4.55
CA LEU A 471 29.89 16.92 5.72
C LEU A 471 29.29 17.89 6.76
N TYR A 472 29.86 19.09 6.90
CA TYR A 472 29.32 20.13 7.78
C TYR A 472 27.96 20.64 7.25
N ILE A 473 27.89 20.96 5.94
CA ILE A 473 26.65 21.39 5.28
C ILE A 473 25.59 20.30 5.38
N LEU A 474 25.96 19.04 5.15
CA LEU A 474 25.05 17.89 5.30
C LEU A 474 24.49 17.82 6.72
N ARG A 475 25.35 17.83 7.73
CA ARG A 475 24.96 17.58 9.14
C ARG A 475 24.26 18.79 9.80
N ARG A 476 24.70 20.01 9.49
CA ARG A 476 24.25 21.24 10.16
C ARG A 476 23.16 22.00 9.42
N ILE A 477 23.06 21.81 8.11
CA ILE A 477 22.06 22.54 7.28
C ILE A 477 21.03 21.55 6.72
N LEU A 478 21.50 20.54 6.00
CA LEU A 478 20.60 19.69 5.21
C LEU A 478 19.78 18.73 6.08
N ILE A 479 20.42 17.92 6.92
CA ILE A 479 19.73 16.94 7.78
C ILE A 479 18.66 17.62 8.65
N PRO A 480 18.92 18.73 9.36
CA PRO A 480 17.89 19.41 10.15
C PRO A 480 16.69 19.89 9.30
N LEU A 481 16.92 20.34 8.06
CA LEU A 481 15.87 20.82 7.18
C LEU A 481 15.02 19.68 6.59
N ILE A 482 15.61 18.52 6.28
CA ILE A 482 14.87 17.35 5.77
C ILE A 482 14.36 16.45 6.88
N LEU A 483 14.71 16.68 8.15
CA LEU A 483 14.31 15.86 9.29
C LEU A 483 12.79 15.62 9.37
N PRO A 484 11.91 16.59 9.10
CA PRO A 484 10.48 16.32 9.05
C PRO A 484 10.09 15.25 8.03
N GLY A 485 10.72 15.26 6.84
CA GLY A 485 10.52 14.23 5.83
C GLY A 485 11.09 12.88 6.22
N MET A 486 12.26 12.86 6.86
CA MET A 486 12.86 11.63 7.40
C MET A 486 11.96 11.00 8.46
N LEU A 487 11.44 11.80 9.40
CA LEU A 487 10.51 11.33 10.43
C LEU A 487 9.20 10.82 9.83
N ALA A 488 8.62 11.55 8.87
CA ALA A 488 7.39 11.11 8.19
C ALA A 488 7.61 9.80 7.42
N GLY A 489 8.72 9.65 6.72
CA GLY A 489 9.10 8.42 6.02
C GLY A 489 9.35 7.27 6.98
N TRP A 490 10.04 7.50 8.09
CA TRP A 490 10.28 6.51 9.14
C TRP A 490 8.97 6.00 9.74
N MET A 491 8.08 6.92 10.11
CA MET A 491 6.79 6.61 10.72
C MET A 491 5.88 5.83 9.75
N MET A 492 5.84 6.23 8.49
CA MET A 492 5.05 5.54 7.46
C MET A 492 5.57 4.12 7.25
N THR A 493 6.88 3.94 7.14
CA THR A 493 7.53 2.63 7.02
C THR A 493 7.26 1.78 8.25
N PHE A 494 7.43 2.32 9.45
CA PHE A 494 7.15 1.61 10.70
C PHE A 494 5.69 1.11 10.74
N THR A 495 4.74 2.00 10.45
CA THR A 495 3.30 1.69 10.47
C THR A 495 2.93 0.56 9.50
N ILE A 496 3.51 0.56 8.29
CA ILE A 496 3.22 -0.47 7.29
C ILE A 496 3.94 -1.78 7.65
N ALA A 497 5.19 -1.71 8.10
CA ALA A 497 5.98 -2.87 8.48
C ALA A 497 5.38 -3.65 9.67
N THR A 498 4.80 -2.95 10.65
CA THR A 498 4.18 -3.59 11.83
C THR A 498 3.03 -4.54 11.47
N ARG A 499 2.40 -4.34 10.33
CA ARG A 499 1.23 -5.12 9.86
C ARG A 499 1.52 -5.95 8.60
N GLU A 500 2.80 -6.09 8.25
CA GLU A 500 3.20 -6.85 7.06
C GLU A 500 2.96 -8.35 7.25
N LEU A 501 2.17 -8.93 6.35
CA LEU A 501 1.78 -10.33 6.40
C LEU A 501 2.57 -11.19 5.41
N VAL A 502 2.68 -10.74 4.17
CA VAL A 502 3.16 -11.56 3.03
C VAL A 502 4.61 -11.98 3.21
N GLY A 503 5.48 -10.99 3.47
CA GLY A 503 6.89 -11.24 3.75
C GLY A 503 7.05 -12.10 5.00
N SER A 504 6.30 -11.77 6.05
CA SER A 504 6.35 -12.52 7.30
C SER A 504 5.99 -13.99 7.13
N LEU A 505 4.93 -14.33 6.38
CA LEU A 505 4.50 -15.71 6.19
C LEU A 505 5.55 -16.58 5.49
N LEU A 506 6.40 -16.00 4.65
CA LEU A 506 7.35 -16.74 3.83
C LEU A 506 8.76 -16.82 4.40
N ILE A 507 9.17 -15.85 5.23
CA ILE A 507 10.58 -15.71 5.64
C ILE A 507 10.81 -15.69 7.14
N LEU A 508 9.77 -15.67 7.97
CA LEU A 508 9.95 -15.77 9.42
C LEU A 508 10.54 -17.13 9.80
N PRO A 509 11.50 -17.13 10.73
CA PRO A 509 11.93 -18.37 11.35
C PRO A 509 10.76 -19.15 11.95
N PRO A 510 10.76 -20.51 11.89
CA PRO A 510 9.62 -21.34 12.30
C PRO A 510 9.14 -21.11 13.74
N SER A 511 10.04 -20.71 14.64
CA SER A 511 9.74 -20.41 16.05
C SER A 511 9.24 -18.99 16.29
N MET A 512 9.16 -18.16 15.24
CA MET A 512 8.86 -16.75 15.35
C MET A 512 7.51 -16.42 14.72
N GLN A 513 6.74 -15.59 15.41
CA GLN A 513 5.53 -14.97 14.88
C GLN A 513 5.57 -13.46 15.01
N THR A 514 4.94 -12.78 14.07
CA THR A 514 4.57 -11.36 14.15
C THR A 514 3.09 -11.23 14.45
N SER A 515 2.62 -10.04 14.84
CA SER A 515 1.19 -9.82 15.06
C SER A 515 0.35 -10.20 13.82
N ALA A 516 0.85 -9.89 12.62
CA ALA A 516 0.16 -10.22 11.37
C ALA A 516 0.04 -11.73 11.13
N THR A 517 1.13 -12.49 11.29
CA THR A 517 1.12 -13.95 11.14
C THR A 517 0.34 -14.63 12.26
N TYR A 518 0.37 -14.08 13.47
CA TYR A 518 -0.43 -14.57 14.60
C TYR A 518 -1.93 -14.42 14.31
N ILE A 519 -2.39 -13.22 13.88
CA ILE A 519 -3.79 -13.00 13.50
C ILE A 519 -4.23 -14.01 12.43
N PHE A 520 -3.41 -14.17 11.39
CA PHE A 520 -3.71 -15.07 10.28
C PHE A 520 -3.79 -16.53 10.75
N ALA A 521 -2.81 -16.99 11.54
CA ALA A 521 -2.77 -18.35 12.09
C ALA A 521 -3.96 -18.63 13.01
N GLN A 522 -4.30 -17.72 13.95
CA GLN A 522 -5.43 -17.88 14.85
C GLN A 522 -6.77 -17.95 14.10
N PHE A 523 -6.91 -17.15 13.03
CA PHE A 523 -8.10 -17.21 12.18
C PHE A 523 -8.23 -18.54 11.43
N GLU A 524 -7.12 -19.06 10.89
CA GLU A 524 -7.07 -20.36 10.19
C GLU A 524 -7.33 -21.55 11.16
N GLN A 525 -6.81 -21.47 12.38
CA GLN A 525 -6.96 -22.51 13.42
C GLN A 525 -8.34 -22.48 14.11
N GLY A 526 -9.18 -21.49 13.82
CA GLY A 526 -10.51 -21.35 14.40
C GLY A 526 -10.56 -20.60 15.74
N GLN A 527 -9.43 -20.20 16.31
CA GLN A 527 -9.36 -19.35 17.52
C GLN A 527 -9.57 -17.87 17.19
N VAL A 528 -10.67 -17.60 16.53
CA VAL A 528 -10.93 -16.30 15.88
C VAL A 528 -10.99 -15.16 16.89
N SER A 529 -11.55 -15.37 18.09
CA SER A 529 -11.69 -14.31 19.09
C SER A 529 -10.32 -13.78 19.53
N LEU A 530 -9.36 -14.66 19.75
CA LEU A 530 -7.99 -14.31 20.12
C LEU A 530 -7.26 -13.60 18.96
N GLY A 531 -7.43 -14.10 17.73
CA GLY A 531 -6.91 -13.45 16.53
C GLY A 531 -7.49 -12.05 16.33
N MET A 532 -8.79 -11.86 16.56
CA MET A 532 -9.44 -10.55 16.42
C MET A 532 -9.04 -9.59 17.55
N ALA A 533 -8.82 -10.07 18.77
CA ALA A 533 -8.25 -9.24 19.84
C ALA A 533 -6.85 -8.71 19.47
N MET A 534 -5.99 -9.57 18.87
CA MET A 534 -4.70 -9.12 18.33
C MET A 534 -4.88 -8.11 17.19
N ALA A 535 -5.88 -8.28 16.32
CA ALA A 535 -6.17 -7.34 15.25
C ALA A 535 -6.57 -5.96 15.79
N VAL A 536 -7.44 -5.91 16.82
CA VAL A 536 -7.81 -4.66 17.50
C VAL A 536 -6.58 -3.97 18.09
N VAL A 537 -5.73 -4.70 18.79
CA VAL A 537 -4.49 -4.16 19.36
C VAL A 537 -3.58 -3.60 18.26
N THR A 538 -3.35 -4.37 17.20
CA THR A 538 -2.47 -3.96 16.10
C THR A 538 -2.99 -2.73 15.36
N VAL A 539 -4.28 -2.68 15.06
CA VAL A 539 -4.92 -1.52 14.42
C VAL A 539 -4.92 -0.32 15.37
N GLY A 540 -5.23 -0.54 16.64
CA GLY A 540 -5.18 0.51 17.66
C GLY A 540 -3.80 1.15 17.78
N MET A 541 -2.74 0.36 17.83
CA MET A 541 -1.36 0.85 17.85
C MET A 541 -1.03 1.67 16.58
N THR A 542 -1.47 1.21 15.41
CA THR A 542 -1.30 1.94 14.14
C THR A 542 -1.98 3.30 14.17
N VAL A 543 -3.24 3.35 14.64
CA VAL A 543 -4.01 4.60 14.75
C VAL A 543 -3.37 5.55 15.75
N LEU A 544 -2.97 5.08 16.93
CA LEU A 544 -2.31 5.89 17.95
C LEU A 544 -1.00 6.50 17.44
N MET A 545 -0.21 5.74 16.67
CA MET A 545 1.01 6.26 16.06
C MET A 545 0.72 7.36 15.04
N LEU A 546 -0.26 7.15 14.16
CA LEU A 546 -0.64 8.16 13.16
C LEU A 546 -1.16 9.44 13.81
N LEU A 547 -1.98 9.33 14.86
CA LEU A 547 -2.42 10.48 15.64
C LEU A 547 -1.24 11.19 16.32
N GLY A 548 -0.29 10.46 16.88
CA GLY A 548 0.94 11.02 17.46
C GLY A 548 1.74 11.84 16.44
N ILE A 549 1.84 11.35 15.20
CA ILE A 549 2.48 12.05 14.07
C ILE A 549 1.79 13.39 13.79
N GLU A 550 0.46 13.36 13.68
CA GLU A 550 -0.31 14.55 13.34
C GLU A 550 -0.22 15.61 14.42
N LEU A 551 -0.27 15.21 15.69
CA LEU A 551 -0.07 16.09 16.84
C LEU A 551 1.33 16.74 16.87
N LEU A 552 2.36 15.99 16.55
CA LEU A 552 3.73 16.53 16.45
C LEU A 552 3.86 17.53 15.30
N ASN A 553 3.25 17.25 14.17
CA ASN A 553 3.25 18.14 13.01
C ASN A 553 2.42 19.41 13.24
N SER A 554 1.31 19.33 13.96
CA SER A 554 0.45 20.47 14.28
C SER A 554 1.13 21.44 15.26
N LYS A 555 1.80 20.95 16.30
CA LYS A 555 2.58 21.78 17.23
C LYS A 555 3.71 22.54 16.55
N ARG A 556 4.35 21.94 15.53
CA ARG A 556 5.40 22.63 14.76
C ARG A 556 4.87 23.75 13.88
N LYS A 557 3.69 23.61 13.31
CA LYS A 557 3.04 24.68 12.52
C LYS A 557 2.66 25.87 13.41
N TRP A 558 2.25 25.62 14.64
CA TRP A 558 1.94 26.65 15.62
C TRP A 558 3.19 27.44 16.07
N ASN A 559 4.33 26.75 16.25
CA ASN A 559 5.59 27.40 16.66
C ASN A 559 6.32 28.11 15.51
N ALA A 560 5.86 27.97 14.26
CA ALA A 560 6.43 28.61 13.06
C ALA A 560 5.55 29.77 12.53
N SER A 561 4.35 29.97 13.09
CA SER A 561 3.47 31.11 12.88
C SER A 561 3.62 32.15 13.99
#